data_f583a91695184c41bf89aee9eec41a8a
#
_entry.id   f583a91695184c41bf89aee9eec41a8a
#
_cell.length_a   1.000
_cell.length_b   1.000
_cell.length_c   1.000
_cell.angle_alpha   90.00
_cell.angle_beta   90.00
_cell.angle_gamma   90.00
#
_symmetry.space_group_name_H-M   'P 1'
#
loop_
_entity.id
_entity.type
_entity.pdbx_description
1 polymer ?
#
loop_
_entity_poly.entity_id
_entity_poly.type
_entity_poly.pdbx_seq_one_letter_code
_entity_poly.pdbx_strand_id
1 'polypeptide(L)'
;VTSTELGYVSGVTGAIQTQLNAKQDTITGAATTVTTSNLTANRAVISNGSGKIAVSTATDTELGYLSGVTSAIQTQLNSKIASSVSFISSSIGQALNGAASPTTRYHSVSGTLSSLTTPFQVPVPTACTFSNFYFRTYSTQPATGSLVLTLQKNAVDTALTITIAAGSAGGNFSDTINTVSFSAGDTWQIKIVQNATSSNSSMAGYSFKLSGL
;
A
#
# COMPACT_ATOMS: atom_id res chain seq x y z
N VAL A 1 -59.47 -19.21 54.45
CA VAL A 1 -58.04 -18.76 54.46
C VAL A 1 -57.48 -19.22 55.80
N THR A 2 -56.45 -20.03 55.77
CA THR A 2 -55.78 -20.54 56.98
C THR A 2 -54.84 -19.51 57.53
N SER A 3 -54.45 -19.59 58.79
CA SER A 3 -53.47 -18.72 59.42
C SER A 3 -52.12 -18.80 58.75
N THR A 4 -51.77 -19.91 58.15
CA THR A 4 -50.55 -20.12 57.38
C THR A 4 -50.58 -19.34 56.06
N GLU A 5 -51.70 -19.38 55.34
CA GLU A 5 -51.87 -18.61 54.08
C GLU A 5 -51.87 -17.10 54.35
N LEU A 6 -52.45 -16.68 55.47
CA LEU A 6 -52.41 -15.29 55.87
C LEU A 6 -50.98 -14.84 56.24
N GLY A 7 -50.19 -15.77 56.83
CA GLY A 7 -48.79 -15.54 57.15
C GLY A 7 -47.94 -15.25 55.90
N TYR A 8 -48.27 -15.80 54.74
CA TYR A 8 -47.52 -15.53 53.49
C TYR A 8 -47.67 -14.09 52.98
N VAL A 9 -48.69 -13.37 53.41
CA VAL A 9 -48.90 -11.99 53.06
C VAL A 9 -48.45 -11.02 54.19
N SER A 10 -47.83 -11.54 55.23
CA SER A 10 -47.28 -10.74 56.32
C SER A 10 -46.20 -9.82 55.78
N GLY A 11 -46.31 -8.50 56.12
CA GLY A 11 -45.40 -7.48 55.59
C GLY A 11 -45.82 -6.84 54.25
N VAL A 12 -46.93 -7.32 53.63
CA VAL A 12 -47.52 -6.67 52.47
C VAL A 12 -48.20 -5.36 52.88
N THR A 13 -47.65 -4.23 52.49
CA THR A 13 -48.14 -2.90 52.89
C THR A 13 -49.10 -2.25 51.89
N GLY A 14 -49.37 -2.90 50.80
CA GLY A 14 -50.29 -2.44 49.73
C GLY A 14 -50.82 -3.62 48.91
N ALA A 15 -51.72 -3.38 47.98
CA ALA A 15 -52.22 -4.45 47.09
C ALA A 15 -51.09 -5.22 46.44
N ILE A 16 -51.07 -6.52 46.58
CA ILE A 16 -50.03 -7.44 46.02
C ILE A 16 -49.83 -7.19 44.51
N GLN A 17 -50.94 -7.04 43.79
CA GLN A 17 -50.90 -6.80 42.36
C GLN A 17 -50.18 -5.48 42.02
N THR A 18 -50.38 -4.42 42.83
CA THR A 18 -49.67 -3.14 42.64
C THR A 18 -48.18 -3.29 42.90
N GLN A 19 -47.81 -4.02 43.97
CA GLN A 19 -46.37 -4.28 44.26
C GLN A 19 -45.73 -5.14 43.19
N LEU A 20 -46.43 -6.12 42.65
CA LEU A 20 -45.98 -7.00 41.55
C LEU A 20 -45.82 -6.19 40.26
N ASN A 21 -46.78 -5.35 39.91
CA ASN A 21 -46.72 -4.47 38.76
C ASN A 21 -45.51 -3.54 38.85
N ALA A 22 -45.27 -2.91 40.02
CA ALA A 22 -44.10 -2.05 40.24
C ALA A 22 -42.76 -2.79 40.09
N LYS A 23 -42.70 -4.05 40.50
CA LYS A 23 -41.53 -4.92 40.25
C LYS A 23 -41.34 -5.23 38.77
N GLN A 24 -42.42 -5.45 38.05
CA GLN A 24 -42.40 -5.67 36.63
C GLN A 24 -41.99 -4.42 35.87
N ASP A 25 -42.52 -3.25 36.25
CA ASP A 25 -42.15 -1.95 35.67
C ASP A 25 -40.68 -1.63 35.87
N THR A 26 -40.08 -2.05 36.99
CA THR A 26 -38.65 -1.89 37.25
C THR A 26 -37.76 -2.68 36.29
N ILE A 27 -38.30 -3.77 35.72
CA ILE A 27 -37.59 -4.68 34.77
C ILE A 27 -37.87 -4.30 33.31
N THR A 28 -38.98 -3.57 33.03
CA THR A 28 -39.51 -3.32 31.68
C THR A 28 -38.56 -2.53 30.74
N GLY A 29 -37.66 -1.74 31.28
CA GLY A 29 -36.79 -0.92 30.43
C GLY A 29 -35.84 -1.71 29.51
N ALA A 30 -35.22 -2.74 30.03
CA ALA A 30 -34.26 -3.57 29.30
C ALA A 30 -34.80 -4.96 28.93
N ALA A 31 -35.63 -5.56 29.84
CA ALA A 31 -36.08 -6.93 29.66
C ALA A 31 -37.24 -7.07 28.67
N THR A 32 -38.11 -6.08 28.52
CA THR A 32 -39.26 -6.16 27.60
C THR A 32 -38.84 -6.32 26.14
N THR A 33 -37.76 -5.67 25.73
CA THR A 33 -37.25 -5.78 24.37
C THR A 33 -36.67 -7.18 24.07
N VAL A 34 -36.19 -7.87 25.12
CA VAL A 34 -35.62 -9.21 24.99
C VAL A 34 -36.69 -10.29 25.13
N THR A 35 -37.78 -10.04 25.88
CA THR A 35 -38.78 -11.06 26.25
C THR A 35 -40.07 -11.02 25.42
N THR A 36 -40.44 -9.87 24.85
CA THR A 36 -41.72 -9.69 24.12
C THR A 36 -41.59 -9.79 22.60
N SER A 37 -40.40 -9.69 22.05
CA SER A 37 -40.16 -9.85 20.61
C SER A 37 -38.84 -10.58 20.38
N ASN A 38 -38.90 -11.66 19.61
CA ASN A 38 -37.68 -12.31 19.17
C ASN A 38 -36.84 -11.32 18.34
N LEU A 39 -35.54 -11.25 18.64
CA LEU A 39 -34.61 -10.55 17.76
C LEU A 39 -34.52 -11.31 16.45
N THR A 40 -34.35 -10.60 15.33
CA THR A 40 -34.12 -11.24 14.03
C THR A 40 -32.88 -12.11 14.11
N ALA A 41 -32.99 -13.37 13.76
CA ALA A 41 -31.88 -14.32 13.78
C ALA A 41 -30.75 -13.87 12.85
N ASN A 42 -29.54 -14.30 13.16
CA ASN A 42 -28.34 -14.06 12.35
C ASN A 42 -28.02 -12.56 12.15
N ARG A 43 -28.22 -11.75 13.20
CA ARG A 43 -27.93 -10.32 13.24
C ARG A 43 -27.14 -9.97 14.49
N ALA A 44 -26.28 -8.98 14.38
CA ALA A 44 -25.64 -8.41 15.56
C ALA A 44 -26.67 -7.69 16.43
N VAL A 45 -26.44 -7.73 17.73
CA VAL A 45 -27.24 -6.99 18.72
C VAL A 45 -26.48 -5.69 19.03
N ILE A 46 -27.16 -4.57 18.96
CA ILE A 46 -26.60 -3.23 19.19
C ILE A 46 -27.42 -2.47 20.23
N SER A 47 -26.86 -1.39 20.75
CA SER A 47 -27.59 -0.32 21.42
C SER A 47 -28.09 0.68 20.36
N ASN A 48 -29.40 0.97 20.34
CA ASN A 48 -29.96 1.98 19.44
C ASN A 48 -29.76 3.42 19.97
N GLY A 49 -30.20 4.41 19.20
CA GLY A 49 -30.08 5.84 19.58
C GLY A 49 -30.79 6.24 20.89
N SER A 50 -31.64 5.36 21.47
CA SER A 50 -32.30 5.55 22.77
C SER A 50 -31.65 4.71 23.88
N GLY A 51 -30.48 4.12 23.64
CA GLY A 51 -29.77 3.27 24.60
C GLY A 51 -30.39 1.89 24.82
N LYS A 52 -31.34 1.44 23.97
CA LYS A 52 -32.03 0.16 24.07
C LYS A 52 -31.40 -0.87 23.16
N ILE A 53 -31.55 -2.15 23.54
CA ILE A 53 -31.17 -3.30 22.70
C ILE A 53 -31.97 -3.29 21.41
N ALA A 54 -31.28 -3.40 20.27
CA ALA A 54 -31.87 -3.46 18.94
C ALA A 54 -31.08 -4.39 18.04
N VAL A 55 -31.69 -4.74 16.91
CA VAL A 55 -31.06 -5.57 15.88
C VAL A 55 -30.30 -4.67 14.91
N SER A 56 -29.05 -5.00 14.63
CA SER A 56 -28.22 -4.35 13.61
C SER A 56 -28.65 -4.76 12.20
N THR A 57 -28.29 -3.96 11.20
CA THR A 57 -28.32 -4.37 9.80
C THR A 57 -27.21 -5.36 9.46
N ALA A 58 -26.12 -5.38 10.23
CA ALA A 58 -25.01 -6.31 10.03
C ALA A 58 -25.43 -7.75 10.39
N THR A 59 -25.12 -8.66 9.47
CA THR A 59 -25.38 -10.10 9.63
C THR A 59 -24.23 -10.79 10.36
N ASP A 60 -24.45 -11.99 10.87
CA ASP A 60 -23.42 -12.89 11.40
C ASP A 60 -22.36 -13.24 10.35
N THR A 61 -22.77 -13.42 9.10
CA THR A 61 -21.86 -13.66 7.96
C THR A 61 -20.93 -12.49 7.74
N GLU A 62 -21.45 -11.26 7.74
CA GLU A 62 -20.62 -10.04 7.59
C GLU A 62 -19.66 -9.85 8.77
N LEU A 63 -20.10 -10.18 9.99
CA LEU A 63 -19.22 -10.22 11.16
C LEU A 63 -18.15 -11.30 11.03
N GLY A 64 -18.51 -12.44 10.44
CA GLY A 64 -17.58 -13.54 10.15
C GLY A 64 -16.42 -13.11 9.25
N TYR A 65 -16.61 -12.15 8.33
CA TYR A 65 -15.54 -11.60 7.50
C TYR A 65 -14.50 -10.81 8.30
N LEU A 66 -14.81 -10.41 9.52
CA LEU A 66 -13.87 -9.77 10.43
C LEU A 66 -13.06 -10.79 11.25
N SER A 67 -13.35 -12.08 11.11
CA SER A 67 -12.58 -13.14 11.78
C SER A 67 -11.13 -13.12 11.32
N GLY A 68 -10.19 -13.04 12.26
CA GLY A 68 -8.77 -12.92 11.97
C GLY A 68 -8.27 -11.47 11.75
N VAL A 69 -9.13 -10.46 11.82
CA VAL A 69 -8.72 -9.06 11.85
C VAL A 69 -8.12 -8.74 13.22
N THR A 70 -6.80 -8.55 13.26
CA THR A 70 -6.02 -8.34 14.50
C THR A 70 -5.73 -6.88 14.79
N SER A 71 -6.02 -5.98 13.85
CA SER A 71 -5.83 -4.52 13.98
C SER A 71 -6.90 -3.78 13.19
N ALA A 72 -6.96 -2.45 13.31
CA ALA A 72 -7.91 -1.64 12.55
C ALA A 72 -7.81 -1.94 11.04
N ILE A 73 -8.93 -2.20 10.39
CA ILE A 73 -9.03 -2.55 8.96
C ILE A 73 -8.36 -1.48 8.10
N GLN A 74 -8.57 -0.19 8.43
CA GLN A 74 -7.95 0.92 7.70
C GLN A 74 -6.42 0.86 7.77
N THR A 75 -5.86 0.47 8.93
CA THR A 75 -4.41 0.29 9.06
C THR A 75 -3.90 -0.85 8.20
N GLN A 76 -4.61 -1.98 8.16
CA GLN A 76 -4.26 -3.11 7.29
C GLN A 76 -4.37 -2.74 5.82
N LEU A 77 -5.42 -2.02 5.43
CA LEU A 77 -5.62 -1.54 4.06
C LEU A 77 -4.51 -0.55 3.66
N ASN A 78 -4.20 0.42 4.50
CA ASN A 78 -3.10 1.36 4.27
C ASN A 78 -1.76 0.63 4.13
N SER A 79 -1.52 -0.40 4.94
CA SER A 79 -0.33 -1.25 4.84
C SER A 79 -0.27 -2.02 3.51
N LYS A 80 -1.41 -2.48 2.99
CA LYS A 80 -1.48 -3.13 1.66
C LYS A 80 -1.24 -2.15 0.52
N ILE A 81 -1.77 -0.94 0.61
CA ILE A 81 -1.53 0.12 -0.37
C ILE A 81 -0.05 0.56 -0.32
N ALA A 82 0.51 0.74 0.87
CA ALA A 82 1.94 1.03 1.03
C ALA A 82 2.85 -0.10 0.54
N SER A 83 2.35 -1.34 0.51
CA SER A 83 3.01 -2.51 -0.07
C SER A 83 2.75 -2.68 -1.57
N SER A 84 1.89 -1.87 -2.19
CA SER A 84 1.70 -1.91 -3.63
C SER A 84 2.98 -1.38 -4.28
N VAL A 85 3.80 -2.31 -4.74
CA VAL A 85 5.03 -2.05 -5.44
C VAL A 85 4.68 -1.91 -6.91
N SER A 86 4.73 -0.70 -7.41
CA SER A 86 4.70 -0.48 -8.85
C SER A 86 6.13 -0.57 -9.38
N PHE A 87 6.34 -1.34 -10.43
CA PHE A 87 7.62 -1.42 -11.12
C PHE A 87 7.53 -0.64 -12.43
N ILE A 88 8.48 0.27 -12.62
CA ILE A 88 8.78 0.77 -13.96
C ILE A 88 9.92 -0.10 -14.50
N SER A 89 9.69 -0.78 -15.60
CA SER A 89 10.73 -1.52 -16.32
C SER A 89 10.75 -1.10 -17.78
N SER A 90 11.93 -1.04 -18.34
CA SER A 90 12.12 -0.81 -19.77
C SER A 90 13.20 -1.74 -20.32
N SER A 91 12.96 -2.31 -21.46
CA SER A 91 13.97 -3.07 -22.19
C SER A 91 14.70 -2.12 -23.16
N ILE A 92 16.01 -2.14 -23.11
CA ILE A 92 16.85 -1.22 -23.93
C ILE A 92 17.49 -1.99 -25.08
N GLY A 93 17.34 -3.20 -25.31
CA GLY A 93 17.75 -4.07 -26.41
C GLY A 93 18.83 -3.59 -27.41
N GLN A 94 19.63 -2.59 -27.09
CA GLN A 94 20.60 -1.95 -27.98
C GLN A 94 21.98 -1.81 -27.32
N ALA A 95 23.00 -1.91 -28.15
CA ALA A 95 24.36 -1.54 -27.78
C ALA A 95 24.53 -0.01 -27.88
N LEU A 96 25.15 0.60 -26.88
CA LEU A 96 25.69 1.94 -27.04
C LEU A 96 26.91 1.88 -27.95
N ASN A 97 26.79 2.39 -29.14
CA ASN A 97 27.92 2.49 -30.05
C ASN A 97 28.80 3.66 -29.63
N GLY A 98 29.98 3.37 -29.09
CA GLY A 98 30.95 4.35 -28.65
C GLY A 98 31.72 4.96 -29.82
N ALA A 99 31.09 5.85 -30.57
CA ALA A 99 31.82 6.60 -31.64
C ALA A 99 32.62 7.79 -31.11
N ALA A 100 32.30 8.31 -29.96
CA ALA A 100 33.05 9.37 -29.27
C ALA A 100 32.85 9.23 -27.75
N SER A 101 33.93 9.29 -26.99
CA SER A 101 33.88 9.22 -25.52
C SER A 101 34.07 10.62 -24.91
N PRO A 102 33.34 11.00 -23.90
CA PRO A 102 32.18 10.31 -23.33
C PRO A 102 30.91 10.51 -24.15
N THR A 103 30.11 9.42 -24.29
CA THR A 103 28.79 9.50 -24.92
C THR A 103 27.72 9.57 -23.88
N THR A 104 26.93 10.66 -23.89
CA THR A 104 25.77 10.80 -23.02
C THR A 104 24.49 10.52 -23.79
N ARG A 105 23.61 9.72 -23.22
CA ARG A 105 22.28 9.35 -23.75
C ARG A 105 21.24 9.52 -22.68
N TYR A 106 20.01 9.74 -23.09
CA TYR A 106 18.85 9.80 -22.18
C TYR A 106 17.85 8.76 -22.57
N HIS A 107 17.22 8.13 -21.60
CA HIS A 107 16.22 7.08 -21.82
C HIS A 107 14.98 7.31 -20.92
N SER A 108 13.84 6.98 -21.47
CA SER A 108 12.56 6.90 -20.76
C SER A 108 11.89 5.55 -21.00
N VAL A 109 10.67 5.38 -20.61
CA VAL A 109 9.91 4.09 -20.62
C VAL A 109 9.75 3.43 -21.99
N SER A 110 10.12 4.07 -23.09
CA SER A 110 9.91 3.55 -24.47
C SER A 110 11.20 3.03 -25.10
N GLY A 111 11.18 1.80 -25.45
CA GLY A 111 12.17 0.83 -25.92
C GLY A 111 13.24 1.15 -26.97
N THR A 112 13.50 2.39 -27.35
CA THR A 112 14.60 2.69 -28.29
C THR A 112 15.49 3.76 -27.67
N LEU A 113 16.78 3.46 -27.50
CA LEU A 113 17.79 4.49 -27.30
C LEU A 113 17.85 5.31 -28.58
N SER A 114 17.05 6.34 -28.68
CA SER A 114 17.29 7.32 -29.70
C SER A 114 18.62 8.02 -29.39
N SER A 115 19.31 8.42 -30.44
CA SER A 115 20.52 9.27 -30.40
C SER A 115 20.23 10.65 -29.80
N LEU A 116 19.44 10.73 -28.76
CA LEU A 116 18.96 11.97 -28.20
C LEU A 116 20.01 12.57 -27.29
N THR A 117 20.69 13.56 -27.82
CA THR A 117 21.36 14.60 -27.02
C THR A 117 20.35 15.48 -26.27
N THR A 118 19.07 15.35 -26.57
CA THR A 118 17.99 16.12 -25.94
C THR A 118 17.29 15.26 -24.85
N PRO A 119 17.20 15.75 -23.61
CA PRO A 119 16.52 15.07 -22.52
C PRO A 119 15.04 14.81 -22.86
N PHE A 120 14.58 13.58 -22.67
CA PHE A 120 13.17 13.22 -22.78
C PHE A 120 12.60 12.93 -21.39
N GLN A 121 11.99 13.92 -20.79
CA GLN A 121 11.51 13.89 -19.44
C GLN A 121 10.06 13.37 -19.36
N VAL A 122 9.81 12.41 -18.45
CA VAL A 122 8.47 11.86 -18.19
C VAL A 122 7.91 12.49 -16.93
N PRO A 123 6.73 13.14 -16.98
CA PRO A 123 6.14 13.71 -15.79
C PRO A 123 5.65 12.62 -14.82
N VAL A 124 5.79 12.91 -13.53
CA VAL A 124 5.27 12.08 -12.43
C VAL A 124 3.86 12.57 -12.09
N PRO A 125 2.82 11.74 -12.27
CA PRO A 125 1.43 12.19 -12.06
C PRO A 125 1.06 12.33 -10.59
N THR A 126 1.71 11.60 -9.71
CA THR A 126 1.44 11.56 -8.26
C THR A 126 2.76 11.53 -7.51
N ALA A 127 2.81 12.16 -6.33
CA ALA A 127 4.02 12.12 -5.50
C ALA A 127 4.41 10.68 -5.19
N CYS A 128 5.69 10.34 -5.39
CA CYS A 128 6.20 8.98 -5.18
C CYS A 128 7.70 8.99 -4.86
N THR A 129 8.22 7.85 -4.41
CA THR A 129 9.64 7.65 -4.16
C THR A 129 10.18 6.54 -5.06
N PHE A 130 11.21 6.86 -5.81
CA PHE A 130 12.00 5.90 -6.59
C PHE A 130 13.09 5.29 -5.69
N SER A 131 13.22 3.98 -5.75
CA SER A 131 14.23 3.22 -4.99
C SER A 131 14.56 1.92 -5.74
N ASN A 132 15.56 1.19 -5.25
CA ASN A 132 15.91 -0.12 -5.79
C ASN A 132 16.09 -0.06 -7.32
N PHE A 133 17.05 0.73 -7.76
CA PHE A 133 17.40 0.82 -9.16
C PHE A 133 18.18 -0.41 -9.59
N TYR A 134 17.65 -1.20 -10.51
CA TYR A 134 18.31 -2.35 -11.11
C TYR A 134 18.58 -2.10 -12.58
N PHE A 135 19.69 -2.61 -13.04
CA PHE A 135 20.09 -2.58 -14.44
C PHE A 135 20.75 -3.90 -14.82
N ARG A 136 20.50 -4.36 -16.04
CA ARG A 136 21.09 -5.59 -16.56
C ARG A 136 21.86 -5.32 -17.84
N THR A 137 23.05 -5.96 -17.96
CA THR A 137 23.82 -6.04 -19.20
C THR A 137 23.83 -7.48 -19.73
N TYR A 138 23.90 -7.64 -21.05
CA TYR A 138 23.95 -8.95 -21.70
C TYR A 138 25.34 -9.55 -21.78
N SER A 139 26.35 -8.72 -21.98
CA SER A 139 27.72 -9.15 -22.20
C SER A 139 28.70 -8.35 -21.37
N THR A 140 29.95 -8.80 -21.36
CA THR A 140 31.08 -8.09 -20.72
C THR A 140 31.16 -6.66 -21.24
N GLN A 141 31.34 -5.74 -20.33
CA GLN A 141 31.54 -4.32 -20.66
C GLN A 141 32.91 -4.09 -21.30
N PRO A 142 33.10 -3.00 -22.04
CA PRO A 142 34.38 -2.62 -22.60
C PRO A 142 35.52 -2.66 -21.58
N ALA A 143 36.71 -3.03 -22.02
CA ALA A 143 37.90 -3.15 -21.15
C ALA A 143 38.38 -1.79 -20.60
N THR A 144 37.91 -0.69 -21.13
CA THR A 144 38.26 0.68 -20.71
C THR A 144 37.01 1.52 -20.48
N GLY A 145 37.11 2.49 -19.56
CA GLY A 145 36.00 3.37 -19.21
C GLY A 145 34.95 2.69 -18.33
N SER A 146 33.90 3.40 -18.03
CA SER A 146 32.78 2.92 -17.20
C SER A 146 31.45 3.23 -17.89
N LEU A 147 30.42 2.50 -17.49
CA LEU A 147 29.04 2.82 -17.84
C LEU A 147 28.35 3.33 -16.57
N VAL A 148 27.83 4.56 -16.61
CA VAL A 148 27.16 5.19 -15.48
C VAL A 148 25.72 5.49 -15.85
N LEU A 149 24.79 4.98 -15.05
CA LEU A 149 23.37 5.24 -15.17
C LEU A 149 22.91 6.05 -13.96
N THR A 150 22.31 7.20 -14.19
CA THR A 150 21.82 8.09 -13.13
C THR A 150 20.34 8.41 -13.35
N LEU A 151 19.52 8.22 -12.32
CA LEU A 151 18.19 8.81 -12.32
C LEU A 151 18.30 10.31 -12.20
N GLN A 152 17.69 11.03 -13.14
CA GLN A 152 17.56 12.49 -13.04
C GLN A 152 16.15 12.87 -12.61
N LYS A 153 16.08 13.91 -11.79
CA LYS A 153 14.86 14.62 -11.41
C LYS A 153 14.93 16.03 -11.98
N ASN A 154 13.94 16.42 -12.78
CA ASN A 154 13.91 17.74 -13.42
C ASN A 154 15.22 18.08 -14.15
N ALA A 155 15.77 17.11 -14.88
CA ALA A 155 17.06 17.17 -15.58
C ALA A 155 18.31 17.31 -14.68
N VAL A 156 18.18 17.17 -13.36
CA VAL A 156 19.29 17.22 -12.39
C VAL A 156 19.64 15.81 -11.94
N ASP A 157 20.94 15.49 -11.91
CA ASP A 157 21.43 14.19 -11.43
C ASP A 157 21.07 13.99 -9.94
N THR A 158 20.61 12.78 -9.62
CA THR A 158 20.28 12.40 -8.25
C THR A 158 21.32 11.42 -7.69
N ALA A 159 21.20 11.06 -6.41
CA ALA A 159 22.07 10.07 -5.78
C ALA A 159 21.77 8.63 -6.26
N LEU A 160 20.62 8.38 -6.90
CA LEU A 160 20.24 7.04 -7.37
C LEU A 160 20.98 6.72 -8.67
N THR A 161 22.15 6.06 -8.53
CA THR A 161 23.13 5.90 -9.61
C THR A 161 23.74 4.49 -9.57
N ILE A 162 23.90 3.90 -10.74
CA ILE A 162 24.65 2.65 -10.92
C ILE A 162 25.91 2.95 -11.73
N THR A 163 27.07 2.57 -11.21
CA THR A 163 28.36 2.63 -11.94
C THR A 163 28.84 1.22 -12.20
N ILE A 164 29.03 0.89 -13.48
CA ILE A 164 29.55 -0.40 -13.94
C ILE A 164 30.97 -0.17 -14.43
N ALA A 165 31.91 -0.83 -13.75
CA ALA A 165 33.34 -0.70 -14.08
C ALA A 165 33.67 -1.31 -15.45
N ALA A 166 34.77 -0.86 -16.03
CA ALA A 166 35.35 -1.47 -17.21
C ALA A 166 35.61 -2.97 -17.03
N GLY A 167 35.36 -3.76 -18.05
CA GLY A 167 35.57 -5.20 -18.05
C GLY A 167 34.61 -6.02 -17.19
N SER A 168 33.62 -5.39 -16.55
CA SER A 168 32.60 -6.11 -15.77
C SER A 168 31.87 -7.12 -16.65
N ALA A 169 31.76 -8.37 -16.20
CA ALA A 169 30.98 -9.39 -16.87
C ALA A 169 29.49 -8.98 -16.99
N GLY A 170 28.80 -9.51 -18.01
CA GLY A 170 27.37 -9.34 -18.12
C GLY A 170 26.63 -9.84 -16.87
N GLY A 171 25.61 -9.12 -16.43
CA GLY A 171 24.90 -9.42 -15.19
C GLY A 171 23.96 -8.34 -14.73
N ASN A 172 23.54 -8.47 -13.47
CA ASN A 172 22.67 -7.51 -12.80
C ASN A 172 23.51 -6.57 -11.91
N PHE A 173 23.22 -5.29 -12.02
CA PHE A 173 23.81 -4.22 -11.20
C PHE A 173 22.69 -3.45 -10.53
N SER A 174 22.95 -2.90 -9.35
CA SER A 174 21.88 -2.20 -8.62
C SER A 174 22.41 -1.12 -7.69
N ASP A 175 21.55 -0.14 -7.45
CA ASP A 175 21.60 0.77 -6.30
C ASP A 175 20.34 0.53 -5.47
N THR A 176 20.51 -0.11 -4.33
CA THR A 176 19.41 -0.43 -3.39
C THR A 176 19.45 0.42 -2.13
N ILE A 177 20.40 1.35 -2.05
CA ILE A 177 20.64 2.18 -0.87
C ILE A 177 19.99 3.56 -1.04
N ASN A 178 20.17 4.17 -2.20
CA ASN A 178 19.68 5.51 -2.45
C ASN A 178 18.19 5.51 -2.82
N THR A 179 17.53 6.61 -2.47
CA THR A 179 16.11 6.86 -2.80
C THR A 179 15.94 8.30 -3.26
N VAL A 180 14.94 8.55 -4.12
CA VAL A 180 14.63 9.89 -4.63
C VAL A 180 13.14 10.11 -4.57
N SER A 181 12.71 11.13 -3.84
CA SER A 181 11.30 11.53 -3.74
C SER A 181 10.95 12.54 -4.84
N PHE A 182 9.81 12.31 -5.48
CA PHE A 182 9.22 13.15 -6.50
C PHE A 182 7.89 13.71 -6.02
N SER A 183 7.61 14.95 -6.34
CA SER A 183 6.29 15.55 -6.23
C SER A 183 5.50 15.37 -7.53
N ALA A 184 4.18 15.48 -7.46
CA ALA A 184 3.38 15.51 -8.68
C ALA A 184 3.83 16.67 -9.58
N GLY A 185 4.02 16.39 -10.86
CA GLY A 185 4.52 17.35 -11.85
C GLY A 185 6.05 17.37 -12.00
N ASP A 186 6.82 16.81 -11.07
CA ASP A 186 8.25 16.60 -11.33
C ASP A 186 8.45 15.67 -12.52
N THR A 187 9.60 15.78 -13.18
CA THR A 187 9.94 14.93 -14.32
C THR A 187 11.10 14.02 -14.00
N TRP A 188 11.14 12.85 -14.63
CA TRP A 188 12.24 11.91 -14.50
C TRP A 188 12.74 11.40 -15.86
N GLN A 189 14.00 11.00 -15.88
CA GLN A 189 14.66 10.29 -16.99
C GLN A 189 15.88 9.54 -16.46
N ILE A 190 16.40 8.62 -17.25
CA ILE A 190 17.70 7.98 -17.00
C ILE A 190 18.74 8.62 -17.91
N LYS A 191 19.75 9.20 -17.31
CA LYS A 191 20.97 9.62 -17.99
C LYS A 191 21.95 8.47 -18.00
N ILE A 192 22.46 8.12 -19.16
CA ILE A 192 23.43 7.05 -19.39
C ILE A 192 24.69 7.66 -19.96
N VAL A 193 25.80 7.52 -19.26
CA VAL A 193 27.11 8.02 -19.69
C VAL A 193 28.04 6.84 -19.90
N GLN A 194 28.51 6.67 -21.12
CA GLN A 194 29.55 5.71 -21.46
C GLN A 194 30.89 6.43 -21.62
N ASN A 195 31.83 6.08 -20.76
CA ASN A 195 33.18 6.67 -20.77
C ASN A 195 34.20 5.84 -21.56
N ALA A 196 33.76 4.78 -22.26
CA ALA A 196 34.62 3.94 -23.08
C ALA A 196 34.91 4.56 -24.48
N THR A 197 36.10 4.39 -24.98
CA THR A 197 36.57 5.11 -26.17
C THR A 197 36.35 4.39 -27.51
N SER A 198 35.94 3.12 -27.56
CA SER A 198 35.88 2.39 -28.82
C SER A 198 35.12 1.09 -28.84
N SER A 199 34.27 0.81 -27.86
CA SER A 199 33.55 -0.46 -27.77
C SER A 199 32.10 -0.24 -27.36
N ASN A 200 31.24 -1.16 -27.79
CA ASN A 200 29.81 -1.11 -27.50
C ASN A 200 29.53 -1.64 -26.10
N SER A 201 28.79 -0.89 -25.27
CA SER A 201 28.19 -1.43 -24.06
C SER A 201 26.86 -2.08 -24.38
N SER A 202 26.71 -3.34 -24.00
CA SER A 202 25.43 -4.05 -24.15
C SER A 202 24.50 -3.75 -22.99
N MET A 203 23.26 -3.45 -23.28
CA MET A 203 22.25 -3.13 -22.27
C MET A 203 21.00 -3.96 -22.50
N ALA A 204 20.47 -4.53 -21.41
CA ALA A 204 19.24 -5.32 -21.45
C ALA A 204 18.03 -4.48 -21.04
N GLY A 205 18.11 -3.84 -19.91
CA GLY A 205 17.01 -3.05 -19.37
C GLY A 205 17.26 -2.60 -17.95
N TYR A 206 16.34 -1.82 -17.42
CA TYR A 206 16.36 -1.34 -16.04
C TYR A 206 14.98 -1.45 -15.39
N SER A 207 14.96 -1.41 -14.07
CA SER A 207 13.73 -1.34 -13.28
C SER A 207 13.92 -0.53 -12.01
N PHE A 208 12.83 0.01 -11.51
CA PHE A 208 12.74 0.72 -10.24
C PHE A 208 11.57 0.22 -9.42
N LYS A 209 11.71 0.29 -8.12
CA LYS A 209 10.60 0.22 -7.17
C LYS A 209 10.04 1.62 -6.94
N LEU A 210 8.72 1.79 -7.10
CA LEU A 210 7.99 2.98 -6.69
C LEU A 210 7.21 2.71 -5.41
N SER A 211 7.21 3.66 -4.50
CA SER A 211 6.43 3.63 -3.26
C SER A 211 5.84 5.00 -2.95
N GLY A 212 4.82 5.03 -2.10
CA GLY A 212 4.15 6.29 -1.74
C GLY A 212 3.08 6.73 -2.76
N LEU A 213 2.60 5.79 -3.59
CA LEU A 213 1.48 6.01 -4.51
C LEU A 213 0.14 5.96 -3.78
#